data_697f17e2cbd7d24d195cc5df143dad5a
#
_entry.id   697f17e2cbd7d24d195cc5df143dad5a
#
_cell.length_a   1.000
_cell.length_b   1.000
_cell.length_c   1.000
_cell.angle_alpha   90.00
_cell.angle_beta   90.00
_cell.angle_gamma   90.00
#
_symmetry.space_group_name_H-M   'P 1'
#
loop_
_entity.id
_entity.type
_entity.pdbx_description
1 polymer ?
#
loop_
_entity_poly.entity_id
_entity_poly.type
_entity_poly.pdbx_seq_one_letter_code
_entity_poly.pdbx_strand_id
1 'polypeptide(L)'
;MSAYIPGGRNAGRVDQVHGGVSRNIAEDIANVELRPTFVSLVDNTGIGTDVIDKLNNHKVNTDYILRTPDGLGTWLAVFDNDGEVCAAISKRPDTSPLTELLEEKGDEIFKDCDSISLELDLEKETVKQVLRYAKKYGKKVFSAVSNMSIAMERRDFLQQIDCFVCNQQEAGLLFSDDYQDKTPAEMQAILARNVASANIPCMVVTMGGAGAVYASADGESGFVPAKKVHVIDTTGAGDAFFAGVAIGLTYGKSLPDSCEIGSRLAASVICTLDNVCPRFLPKEFGLDVPVRD
;
A
#
# COMPACT_ATOMS: atom_id res chain seq x y z
N MET A 1 -16.81 -20.51 -16.24
CA MET A 1 -17.15 -21.83 -15.63
C MET A 1 -18.67 -21.93 -15.53
N SER A 2 -19.27 -23.03 -15.93
CA SER A 2 -20.58 -23.38 -15.38
C SER A 2 -20.39 -23.60 -13.89
N ALA A 3 -21.18 -23.21 -12.99
CA ALA A 3 -21.06 -23.23 -11.54
C ALA A 3 -19.83 -23.94 -10.92
N TYR A 4 -19.19 -23.33 -9.94
CA TYR A 4 -18.11 -23.97 -9.18
C TYR A 4 -18.61 -25.20 -8.43
N ILE A 5 -17.92 -26.34 -8.55
CA ILE A 5 -18.27 -27.61 -7.90
C ILE A 5 -17.28 -27.85 -6.76
N PRO A 6 -17.68 -27.63 -5.48
CA PRO A 6 -16.82 -27.94 -4.32
C PRO A 6 -16.42 -29.42 -4.30
N GLY A 7 -15.12 -29.72 -4.13
CA GLY A 7 -14.60 -31.08 -4.16
C GLY A 7 -14.57 -31.77 -5.53
N GLY A 8 -15.03 -31.08 -6.57
CA GLY A 8 -15.07 -31.59 -7.95
C GLY A 8 -13.90 -31.06 -8.80
N ARG A 9 -13.80 -31.58 -10.03
CA ARG A 9 -12.87 -31.08 -11.04
C ARG A 9 -13.54 -29.94 -11.82
N ASN A 10 -13.03 -28.72 -11.63
CA ASN A 10 -13.49 -27.54 -12.34
C ASN A 10 -12.52 -27.23 -13.49
N ALA A 11 -13.05 -27.13 -14.72
CA ALA A 11 -12.25 -26.67 -15.86
C ALA A 11 -12.31 -25.13 -15.96
N GLY A 12 -11.17 -24.48 -16.14
CA GLY A 12 -11.09 -23.02 -16.21
C GLY A 12 -9.73 -22.55 -16.68
N ARG A 13 -9.56 -21.24 -16.74
CA ARG A 13 -8.28 -20.57 -16.98
C ARG A 13 -7.53 -20.47 -15.65
N VAL A 14 -6.22 -20.55 -15.71
CA VAL A 14 -5.32 -20.30 -14.58
C VAL A 14 -4.36 -19.18 -14.98
N ASP A 15 -4.38 -18.11 -14.21
CA ASP A 15 -3.47 -16.98 -14.39
C ASP A 15 -2.62 -16.86 -13.13
N GLN A 16 -1.36 -16.45 -13.33
CA GLN A 16 -0.45 -16.10 -12.25
C GLN A 16 -0.01 -14.66 -12.46
N VAL A 17 -0.17 -13.85 -11.43
CA VAL A 17 0.25 -12.44 -11.43
C VAL A 17 1.12 -12.16 -10.21
N HIS A 18 2.09 -11.28 -10.35
CA HIS A 18 2.84 -10.77 -9.22
C HIS A 18 1.96 -9.78 -8.46
N GLY A 19 1.68 -10.07 -7.21
CA GLY A 19 0.87 -9.26 -6.30
C GLY A 19 1.66 -8.84 -5.07
N GLY A 20 0.92 -8.42 -4.06
CA GLY A 20 1.40 -7.95 -2.76
C GLY A 20 1.40 -6.43 -2.67
N VAL A 21 0.74 -5.91 -1.62
CA VAL A 21 0.56 -4.47 -1.37
C VAL A 21 1.90 -3.73 -1.44
N SER A 22 2.88 -4.11 -0.62
CA SER A 22 4.18 -3.44 -0.57
C SER A 22 4.94 -3.52 -1.89
N ARG A 23 4.84 -4.67 -2.63
CA ARG A 23 5.49 -4.82 -3.93
C ARG A 23 4.83 -3.90 -4.97
N ASN A 24 3.50 -3.85 -5.02
CA ASN A 24 2.77 -2.95 -5.91
C ASN A 24 3.18 -1.49 -5.64
N ILE A 25 3.19 -1.07 -4.38
CA ILE A 25 3.60 0.28 -3.96
C ILE A 25 5.02 0.59 -4.43
N ALA A 26 5.98 -0.32 -4.24
CA ALA A 26 7.36 -0.11 -4.65
C ALA A 26 7.47 0.06 -6.18
N GLU A 27 6.72 -0.74 -6.95
CA GLU A 27 6.70 -0.64 -8.41
C GLU A 27 5.98 0.64 -8.89
N ASP A 28 4.89 1.05 -8.24
CA ASP A 28 4.20 2.32 -8.53
C ASP A 28 5.11 3.53 -8.28
N ILE A 29 5.85 3.54 -7.16
CA ILE A 29 6.83 4.60 -6.88
C ILE A 29 7.93 4.62 -7.94
N ALA A 30 8.44 3.45 -8.33
CA ALA A 30 9.46 3.33 -9.38
C ALA A 30 8.93 3.77 -10.76
N ASN A 31 7.65 3.50 -11.06
CA ASN A 31 7.00 3.92 -12.29
C ASN A 31 6.78 5.45 -12.38
N VAL A 32 6.92 6.18 -11.27
CA VAL A 32 7.02 7.65 -11.27
C VAL A 32 8.49 8.11 -11.40
N GLU A 33 9.40 7.25 -11.88
CA GLU A 33 10.84 7.51 -12.04
C GLU A 33 11.58 7.88 -10.73
N LEU A 34 11.06 7.43 -9.61
CA LEU A 34 11.75 7.48 -8.33
C LEU A 34 12.58 6.21 -8.12
N ARG A 35 13.38 6.15 -7.06
CA ARG A 35 14.29 5.02 -6.78
C ARG A 35 14.00 4.45 -5.39
N PRO A 36 12.91 3.68 -5.24
CA PRO A 36 12.60 3.06 -3.96
C PRO A 36 13.58 1.94 -3.64
N THR A 37 13.92 1.79 -2.37
CA THR A 37 14.58 0.60 -1.83
C THR A 37 13.51 -0.29 -1.22
N PHE A 38 13.44 -1.55 -1.66
CA PHE A 38 12.43 -2.50 -1.20
C PHE A 38 13.03 -3.50 -0.20
N VAL A 39 12.52 -3.48 1.02
CA VAL A 39 12.90 -4.39 2.10
C VAL A 39 11.81 -5.44 2.23
N SER A 40 12.09 -6.69 1.90
CA SER A 40 11.07 -7.74 1.84
C SER A 40 11.70 -9.14 1.84
N LEU A 41 10.86 -10.15 1.61
CA LEU A 41 11.23 -11.56 1.47
C LEU A 41 10.74 -12.11 0.12
N VAL A 42 11.52 -13.04 -0.44
CA VAL A 42 11.09 -13.93 -1.52
C VAL A 42 11.58 -15.36 -1.23
N ASP A 43 11.02 -16.33 -1.93
CA ASP A 43 11.48 -17.71 -1.84
C ASP A 43 12.72 -17.99 -2.72
N ASN A 44 13.24 -19.23 -2.64
CA ASN A 44 14.38 -19.69 -3.43
C ASN A 44 13.98 -20.29 -4.78
N THR A 45 12.72 -20.13 -5.21
CA THR A 45 12.22 -20.67 -6.48
C THR A 45 12.46 -19.70 -7.65
N GLY A 46 12.12 -20.15 -8.86
CA GLY A 46 12.09 -19.30 -10.05
C GLY A 46 11.14 -18.12 -9.90
N ILE A 47 10.00 -18.31 -9.19
CA ILE A 47 9.01 -17.23 -8.96
C ILE A 47 9.62 -16.09 -8.11
N GLY A 48 10.35 -16.45 -7.03
CA GLY A 48 11.07 -15.44 -6.24
C GLY A 48 12.13 -14.70 -7.05
N THR A 49 12.79 -15.39 -8.01
CA THR A 49 13.72 -14.75 -8.93
C THR A 49 12.99 -13.79 -9.88
N ASP A 50 11.88 -14.21 -10.48
CA ASP A 50 11.09 -13.39 -11.39
C ASP A 50 10.58 -12.11 -10.71
N VAL A 51 10.20 -12.18 -9.42
CA VAL A 51 9.81 -10.99 -8.63
C VAL A 51 10.97 -10.00 -8.52
N ILE A 52 12.18 -10.46 -8.18
CA ILE A 52 13.37 -9.60 -8.05
C ILE A 52 13.72 -9.00 -9.42
N ASP A 53 13.74 -9.81 -10.47
CA ASP A 53 14.09 -9.36 -11.83
C ASP A 53 13.10 -8.30 -12.34
N LYS A 54 11.80 -8.49 -12.07
CA LYS A 54 10.78 -7.50 -12.42
C LYS A 54 11.03 -6.18 -11.69
N LEU A 55 11.28 -6.21 -10.39
CA LEU A 55 11.56 -5.01 -9.59
C LEU A 55 12.85 -4.29 -10.07
N ASN A 56 13.91 -5.03 -10.34
CA ASN A 56 15.15 -4.48 -10.90
C ASN A 56 14.94 -3.80 -12.26
N ASN A 57 14.10 -4.38 -13.13
CA ASN A 57 13.76 -3.82 -14.42
C ASN A 57 13.00 -2.47 -14.28
N HIS A 58 12.27 -2.29 -13.18
CA HIS A 58 11.63 -1.03 -12.79
C HIS A 58 12.55 -0.11 -11.96
N LYS A 59 13.84 -0.45 -11.80
CA LYS A 59 14.83 0.34 -11.07
C LYS A 59 14.52 0.48 -9.57
N VAL A 60 13.88 -0.51 -8.98
CA VAL A 60 13.76 -0.66 -7.53
C VAL A 60 15.09 -1.24 -7.01
N ASN A 61 15.65 -0.67 -5.94
CA ASN A 61 16.76 -1.31 -5.26
C ASN A 61 16.26 -2.53 -4.47
N THR A 62 16.79 -3.70 -4.81
CA THR A 62 16.40 -5.01 -4.26
C THR A 62 17.48 -5.63 -3.35
N ASP A 63 18.51 -4.89 -2.96
CA ASP A 63 19.66 -5.38 -2.17
C ASP A 63 19.24 -5.90 -0.78
N TYR A 64 18.08 -5.46 -0.30
CA TYR A 64 17.51 -5.84 1.00
C TYR A 64 16.31 -6.78 0.89
N ILE A 65 16.18 -7.49 -0.22
CA ILE A 65 15.22 -8.59 -0.35
C ILE A 65 15.92 -9.89 0.08
N LEU A 66 15.50 -10.45 1.21
CA LEU A 66 16.04 -11.72 1.69
C LEU A 66 15.40 -12.89 0.95
N ARG A 67 16.19 -13.94 0.72
CA ARG A 67 15.70 -15.22 0.20
C ARG A 67 15.59 -16.22 1.34
N THR A 68 14.38 -16.71 1.58
CA THR A 68 14.11 -17.76 2.57
C THR A 68 13.33 -18.90 1.92
N PRO A 69 13.41 -20.15 2.42
CA PRO A 69 12.71 -21.28 1.78
C PRO A 69 11.23 -21.07 1.55
N ASP A 70 10.59 -20.27 2.39
CA ASP A 70 9.13 -20.03 2.42
C ASP A 70 8.78 -18.53 2.35
N GLY A 71 9.71 -17.71 1.82
CA GLY A 71 9.64 -16.25 1.87
C GLY A 71 8.62 -15.60 0.94
N LEU A 72 7.98 -16.37 0.04
CA LEU A 72 6.99 -15.81 -0.87
C LEU A 72 5.57 -16.02 -0.36
N GLY A 73 4.85 -14.93 -0.10
CA GLY A 73 3.41 -14.94 0.14
C GLY A 73 2.67 -15.35 -1.14
N THR A 74 1.56 -16.07 -0.97
CA THR A 74 0.74 -16.52 -2.11
C THR A 74 -0.73 -16.40 -1.75
N TRP A 75 -1.49 -15.74 -2.60
CA TRP A 75 -2.94 -15.75 -2.55
C TRP A 75 -3.46 -16.52 -3.78
N LEU A 76 -4.10 -17.66 -3.54
CA LEU A 76 -4.76 -18.44 -4.56
C LEU A 76 -6.25 -18.19 -4.42
N ALA A 77 -6.91 -17.80 -5.50
CA ALA A 77 -8.35 -17.61 -5.52
C ALA A 77 -8.99 -18.34 -6.70
N VAL A 78 -10.17 -18.85 -6.47
CA VAL A 78 -11.04 -19.43 -7.49
C VAL A 78 -12.20 -18.48 -7.70
N PHE A 79 -12.33 -17.97 -8.92
CA PHE A 79 -13.41 -17.07 -9.31
C PHE A 79 -14.43 -17.84 -10.14
N ASP A 80 -15.70 -17.48 -10.01
CA ASP A 80 -16.74 -17.92 -10.93
C ASP A 80 -16.75 -17.10 -12.23
N ASN A 81 -17.78 -17.29 -13.07
CA ASN A 81 -17.90 -16.55 -14.34
C ASN A 81 -18.29 -15.07 -14.15
N ASP A 82 -18.83 -14.72 -13.00
CA ASP A 82 -19.25 -13.35 -12.67
C ASP A 82 -18.12 -12.57 -11.98
N GLY A 83 -16.96 -13.23 -11.75
CA GLY A 83 -15.79 -12.65 -11.11
C GLY A 83 -15.83 -12.68 -9.57
N GLU A 84 -16.78 -13.42 -9.00
CA GLU A 84 -16.91 -13.58 -7.55
C GLU A 84 -15.98 -14.68 -7.02
N VAL A 85 -15.36 -14.44 -5.84
CA VAL A 85 -14.47 -15.41 -5.21
C VAL A 85 -15.27 -16.55 -4.57
N CYS A 86 -15.16 -17.75 -5.14
CA CYS A 86 -15.78 -18.96 -4.61
C CYS A 86 -14.98 -19.63 -3.50
N ALA A 87 -13.65 -19.55 -3.56
CA ALA A 87 -12.71 -20.08 -2.58
C ALA A 87 -11.38 -19.36 -2.66
N ALA A 88 -10.68 -19.22 -1.53
CA ALA A 88 -9.35 -18.66 -1.51
C ALA A 88 -8.48 -19.32 -0.44
N ILE A 89 -7.16 -19.35 -0.70
CA ILE A 89 -6.12 -19.76 0.25
C ILE A 89 -5.08 -18.65 0.28
N SER A 90 -4.79 -18.12 1.47
CA SER A 90 -3.73 -17.15 1.68
C SER A 90 -2.59 -17.80 2.47
N LYS A 91 -1.42 -17.93 1.85
CA LYS A 91 -0.17 -18.32 2.50
C LYS A 91 0.60 -17.05 2.84
N ARG A 92 0.98 -16.87 4.09
CA ARG A 92 1.84 -15.78 4.54
C ARG A 92 3.22 -16.33 4.89
N PRO A 93 4.31 -15.65 4.48
CA PRO A 93 5.65 -16.02 4.91
C PRO A 93 5.86 -15.65 6.38
N ASP A 94 6.81 -16.31 7.02
CA ASP A 94 7.40 -15.82 8.26
C ASP A 94 8.24 -14.58 7.96
N THR A 95 7.87 -13.42 8.51
CA THR A 95 8.56 -12.14 8.29
C THR A 95 9.59 -11.83 9.38
N SER A 96 9.79 -12.71 10.36
CA SER A 96 10.76 -12.52 11.45
C SER A 96 12.20 -12.26 10.97
N PRO A 97 12.69 -12.83 9.82
CA PRO A 97 14.02 -12.51 9.31
C PRO A 97 14.23 -11.02 8.96
N LEU A 98 13.15 -10.27 8.70
CA LEU A 98 13.26 -8.83 8.48
C LEU A 98 13.67 -8.09 9.75
N THR A 99 13.31 -8.58 10.93
CA THR A 99 13.73 -8.01 12.20
C THR A 99 15.25 -8.07 12.34
N GLU A 100 15.84 -9.23 12.04
CA GLU A 100 17.30 -9.43 12.08
C GLU A 100 18.02 -8.56 11.04
N LEU A 101 17.49 -8.50 9.81
CA LEU A 101 18.02 -7.62 8.76
C LEU A 101 18.06 -6.17 9.22
N LEU A 102 16.97 -5.67 9.84
CA LEU A 102 16.92 -4.30 10.31
C LEU A 102 17.84 -4.04 11.50
N GLU A 103 18.13 -5.04 12.34
CA GLU A 103 19.16 -4.92 13.38
C GLU A 103 20.55 -4.74 12.80
N GLU A 104 20.88 -5.47 11.74
CA GLU A 104 22.18 -5.42 11.10
C GLU A 104 22.36 -4.23 10.13
N LYS A 105 21.33 -3.93 9.34
CA LYS A 105 21.38 -3.01 8.20
C LYS A 105 20.49 -1.78 8.32
N GLY A 106 19.73 -1.64 9.40
CA GLY A 106 18.75 -0.56 9.52
C GLY A 106 19.35 0.83 9.39
N ASP A 107 20.56 1.07 9.93
CA ASP A 107 21.22 2.36 9.77
C ASP A 107 21.58 2.66 8.30
N GLU A 108 22.00 1.65 7.55
CA GLU A 108 22.30 1.77 6.12
C GLU A 108 21.03 2.05 5.30
N ILE A 109 19.95 1.34 5.61
CA ILE A 109 18.66 1.44 4.91
C ILE A 109 17.99 2.79 5.13
N PHE A 110 17.93 3.27 6.38
CA PHE A 110 17.07 4.41 6.73
C PHE A 110 17.78 5.76 6.78
N LYS A 111 19.09 5.80 6.84
CA LYS A 111 19.84 7.05 7.01
C LYS A 111 19.57 8.05 5.89
N ASP A 112 19.64 7.59 4.64
CA ASP A 112 19.62 8.44 3.45
C ASP A 112 18.31 8.35 2.63
N CYS A 113 17.28 7.64 3.13
CA CYS A 113 15.97 7.62 2.49
C CYS A 113 15.25 8.96 2.63
N ASP A 114 14.37 9.29 1.69
CA ASP A 114 13.57 10.52 1.74
C ASP A 114 12.39 10.37 2.72
N SER A 115 11.72 9.22 2.71
CA SER A 115 10.62 8.81 3.59
C SER A 115 10.51 7.30 3.66
N ILE A 116 9.59 6.79 4.45
CA ILE A 116 9.36 5.37 4.66
C ILE A 116 7.90 5.05 4.33
N SER A 117 7.68 4.14 3.38
CA SER A 117 6.38 3.51 3.14
C SER A 117 6.36 2.17 3.87
N LEU A 118 5.44 2.03 4.83
CA LEU A 118 5.36 0.89 5.74
C LEU A 118 4.03 0.16 5.59
N GLU A 119 4.09 -1.14 5.30
CA GLU A 119 2.95 -2.03 5.49
C GLU A 119 2.92 -2.49 6.93
N LEU A 120 1.80 -2.25 7.64
CA LEU A 120 1.70 -2.54 9.08
C LEU A 120 1.53 -4.03 9.42
N ASP A 121 1.33 -4.87 8.41
CA ASP A 121 1.12 -6.32 8.60
C ASP A 121 2.41 -7.13 8.84
N LEU A 122 3.44 -6.47 9.34
CA LEU A 122 4.70 -7.07 9.76
C LEU A 122 4.66 -7.48 11.23
N GLU A 123 5.65 -8.26 11.66
CA GLU A 123 5.87 -8.54 13.07
C GLU A 123 5.98 -7.26 13.89
N LYS A 124 5.36 -7.24 15.09
CA LYS A 124 5.34 -6.05 15.96
C LYS A 124 6.73 -5.48 16.24
N GLU A 125 7.73 -6.35 16.36
CA GLU A 125 9.10 -5.93 16.63
C GLU A 125 9.73 -5.25 15.41
N THR A 126 9.47 -5.77 14.21
CA THR A 126 9.88 -5.13 12.94
C THR A 126 9.30 -3.72 12.82
N VAL A 127 8.00 -3.57 13.08
CA VAL A 127 7.34 -2.24 13.05
C VAL A 127 7.99 -1.28 14.06
N LYS A 128 8.23 -1.72 15.30
CA LYS A 128 8.92 -0.89 16.31
C LYS A 128 10.31 -0.44 15.86
N GLN A 129 11.07 -1.34 15.22
CA GLN A 129 12.39 -1.01 14.71
C GLN A 129 12.31 0.04 13.61
N VAL A 130 11.38 -0.10 12.65
CA VAL A 130 11.15 0.90 11.59
C VAL A 130 10.83 2.27 12.20
N LEU A 131 9.89 2.34 13.16
CA LEU A 131 9.53 3.58 13.84
C LEU A 131 10.71 4.18 14.65
N ARG A 132 11.54 3.32 15.27
CA ARG A 132 12.77 3.76 15.95
C ARG A 132 13.77 4.39 14.99
N TYR A 133 14.00 3.77 13.80
CA TYR A 133 14.89 4.34 12.79
C TYR A 133 14.31 5.61 12.16
N ALA A 134 12.99 5.64 11.91
CA ALA A 134 12.32 6.85 11.45
C ALA A 134 12.56 8.02 12.39
N LYS A 135 12.37 7.81 13.69
CA LYS A 135 12.65 8.81 14.73
C LYS A 135 14.14 9.19 14.80
N LYS A 136 15.04 8.19 14.71
CA LYS A 136 16.51 8.41 14.76
C LYS A 136 16.98 9.33 13.64
N TYR A 137 16.43 9.17 12.43
CA TYR A 137 16.86 9.89 11.24
C TYR A 137 15.88 10.98 10.80
N GLY A 138 14.83 11.26 11.60
CA GLY A 138 13.84 12.29 11.29
C GLY A 138 13.07 12.04 10.00
N LYS A 139 12.78 10.76 9.68
CA LYS A 139 12.08 10.37 8.45
C LYS A 139 10.59 10.29 8.70
N LYS A 140 9.80 10.78 7.74
CA LYS A 140 8.36 10.60 7.73
C LYS A 140 8.00 9.15 7.41
N VAL A 141 6.95 8.65 8.07
CA VAL A 141 6.41 7.31 7.86
C VAL A 141 4.99 7.41 7.32
N PHE A 142 4.76 6.82 6.17
CA PHE A 142 3.44 6.67 5.58
C PHE A 142 3.07 5.19 5.60
N SER A 143 1.83 4.85 5.91
CA SER A 143 1.44 3.46 6.07
C SER A 143 0.14 3.11 5.37
N ALA A 144 0.14 1.92 4.78
CA ALA A 144 -1.02 1.19 4.31
C ALA A 144 -1.13 -0.15 5.05
N VAL A 145 -2.22 -0.85 4.84
CA VAL A 145 -2.45 -2.19 5.40
C VAL A 145 -2.92 -3.14 4.30
N SER A 146 -2.60 -4.42 4.44
CA SER A 146 -3.26 -5.52 3.74
C SER A 146 -4.22 -6.26 4.68
N ASN A 147 -4.01 -6.11 5.98
CA ASN A 147 -4.84 -6.69 7.04
C ASN A 147 -4.81 -5.77 8.27
N MET A 148 -5.96 -5.54 8.87
CA MET A 148 -6.11 -4.61 9.99
C MET A 148 -5.64 -5.14 11.35
N SER A 149 -5.21 -6.40 11.48
CA SER A 149 -4.94 -7.03 12.78
C SER A 149 -3.93 -6.25 13.63
N ILE A 150 -2.79 -5.89 13.08
CA ILE A 150 -1.76 -5.13 13.83
C ILE A 150 -2.23 -3.69 14.11
N ALA A 151 -2.85 -3.03 13.14
CA ALA A 151 -3.39 -1.68 13.34
C ALA A 151 -4.44 -1.63 14.47
N MET A 152 -5.28 -2.66 14.57
CA MET A 152 -6.29 -2.78 15.63
C MET A 152 -5.68 -3.09 17.00
N GLU A 153 -4.68 -3.99 17.06
CA GLU A 153 -3.99 -4.36 18.31
C GLU A 153 -3.06 -3.25 18.81
N ARG A 154 -2.44 -2.51 17.91
CA ARG A 154 -1.37 -1.57 18.19
C ARG A 154 -1.69 -0.17 17.64
N ARG A 155 -2.80 0.39 18.13
CA ARG A 155 -3.21 1.78 17.80
C ARG A 155 -2.13 2.81 18.13
N ASP A 156 -1.24 2.49 19.08
CA ASP A 156 -0.08 3.31 19.41
C ASP A 156 0.93 3.44 18.26
N PHE A 157 0.96 2.49 17.31
CA PHE A 157 1.75 2.64 16.09
C PHE A 157 1.18 3.71 15.17
N LEU A 158 -0.17 3.77 15.02
CA LEU A 158 -0.83 4.76 14.19
C LEU A 158 -0.55 6.20 14.65
N GLN A 159 -0.34 6.39 15.96
CA GLN A 159 0.01 7.70 16.54
C GLN A 159 1.44 8.16 16.20
N GLN A 160 2.28 7.26 15.68
CA GLN A 160 3.67 7.51 15.29
C GLN A 160 3.86 7.54 13.77
N ILE A 161 2.78 7.37 13.00
CA ILE A 161 2.75 7.37 11.55
C ILE A 161 2.25 8.73 11.07
N ASP A 162 2.99 9.38 10.16
CA ASP A 162 2.65 10.71 9.65
C ASP A 162 1.37 10.73 8.81
N CYS A 163 1.11 9.66 8.04
CA CYS A 163 -0.15 9.50 7.32
C CYS A 163 -0.49 8.01 7.16
N PHE A 164 -1.71 7.64 7.57
CA PHE A 164 -2.27 6.31 7.43
C PHE A 164 -3.36 6.30 6.36
N VAL A 165 -3.25 5.39 5.39
CA VAL A 165 -4.21 5.27 4.29
C VAL A 165 -4.90 3.91 4.37
N CYS A 166 -6.22 3.92 4.32
CA CYS A 166 -7.04 2.71 4.30
C CYS A 166 -8.35 2.93 3.52
N ASN A 167 -9.17 1.90 3.35
CA ASN A 167 -10.49 2.02 2.76
C ASN A 167 -11.60 2.19 3.82
N GLN A 168 -12.86 2.40 3.39
CA GLN A 168 -14.00 2.59 4.31
C GLN A 168 -14.21 1.38 5.24
N GLN A 169 -14.06 0.16 4.73
CA GLN A 169 -14.24 -1.05 5.53
C GLN A 169 -13.15 -1.17 6.60
N GLU A 170 -11.90 -0.91 6.23
CA GLU A 170 -10.75 -0.92 7.15
C GLU A 170 -10.88 0.18 8.21
N ALA A 171 -11.32 1.38 7.83
CA ALA A 171 -11.62 2.44 8.77
C ALA A 171 -12.75 2.05 9.74
N GLY A 172 -13.78 1.37 9.24
CA GLY A 172 -14.86 0.82 10.07
C GLY A 172 -14.35 -0.19 11.10
N LEU A 173 -13.48 -1.12 10.69
CA LEU A 173 -12.83 -2.06 11.61
C LEU A 173 -12.00 -1.33 12.68
N LEU A 174 -11.21 -0.33 12.28
CA LEU A 174 -10.37 0.43 13.21
C LEU A 174 -11.18 1.15 14.30
N PHE A 175 -12.30 1.74 13.92
CA PHE A 175 -13.14 2.54 14.83
C PHE A 175 -14.36 1.80 15.36
N SER A 176 -14.51 0.51 15.01
CA SER A 176 -15.63 -0.36 15.45
C SER A 176 -17.00 0.20 15.05
N ASP A 177 -17.12 0.61 13.80
CA ASP A 177 -18.33 1.21 13.21
C ASP A 177 -18.48 0.76 11.75
N ASP A 178 -19.62 1.01 11.10
CA ASP A 178 -19.87 0.71 9.69
C ASP A 178 -19.89 2.00 8.87
N TYR A 179 -18.98 2.08 7.89
CA TYR A 179 -18.83 3.27 7.05
C TYR A 179 -19.15 3.01 5.57
N GLN A 180 -19.59 1.80 5.19
CA GLN A 180 -19.75 1.42 3.78
C GLN A 180 -20.75 2.31 3.03
N ASP A 181 -21.86 2.69 3.67
CA ASP A 181 -22.92 3.51 3.06
C ASP A 181 -22.77 5.01 3.31
N LYS A 182 -21.66 5.46 3.89
CA LYS A 182 -21.45 6.88 4.19
C LYS A 182 -21.11 7.68 2.94
N THR A 183 -21.77 8.83 2.81
CA THR A 183 -21.40 9.83 1.79
C THR A 183 -20.02 10.45 2.10
N PRO A 184 -19.35 11.04 1.12
CA PRO A 184 -18.09 11.74 1.37
C PRO A 184 -18.18 12.81 2.47
N ALA A 185 -19.26 13.57 2.53
CA ALA A 185 -19.44 14.61 3.54
C ALA A 185 -19.62 14.03 4.96
N GLU A 186 -20.38 12.95 5.09
CA GLU A 186 -20.54 12.25 6.38
C GLU A 186 -19.20 11.61 6.80
N MET A 187 -18.51 10.95 5.85
CA MET A 187 -17.22 10.31 6.13
C MET A 187 -16.16 11.32 6.53
N GLN A 188 -16.11 12.49 5.89
CA GLN A 188 -15.20 13.59 6.27
C GLN A 188 -15.43 14.04 7.72
N ALA A 189 -16.68 14.26 8.12
CA ALA A 189 -17.02 14.67 9.48
C ALA A 189 -16.67 13.59 10.52
N ILE A 190 -16.92 12.31 10.19
CA ILE A 190 -16.58 11.17 11.04
C ILE A 190 -15.04 11.07 11.18
N LEU A 191 -14.33 11.13 10.06
CA LEU A 191 -12.87 10.98 10.05
C LEU A 191 -12.18 12.08 10.84
N ALA A 192 -12.58 13.35 10.66
CA ALA A 192 -12.02 14.48 11.40
C ALA A 192 -12.16 14.31 12.92
N ARG A 193 -13.34 13.87 13.39
CA ARG A 193 -13.56 13.57 14.81
C ARG A 193 -12.72 12.42 15.31
N ASN A 194 -12.64 11.32 14.54
CA ASN A 194 -11.93 10.10 14.95
C ASN A 194 -10.41 10.28 14.98
N VAL A 195 -9.85 10.98 13.99
CA VAL A 195 -8.42 11.34 13.93
C VAL A 195 -8.03 12.17 15.16
N ALA A 196 -8.80 13.20 15.48
CA ALA A 196 -8.56 14.04 16.66
C ALA A 196 -8.66 13.25 17.96
N SER A 197 -9.70 12.40 18.13
CA SER A 197 -9.92 11.64 19.36
C SER A 197 -8.90 10.52 19.56
N ALA A 198 -8.38 9.92 18.49
CA ALA A 198 -7.39 8.84 18.52
C ALA A 198 -5.94 9.36 18.53
N ASN A 199 -5.71 10.66 18.40
CA ASN A 199 -4.39 11.27 18.23
C ASN A 199 -3.60 10.66 17.05
N ILE A 200 -4.28 10.37 15.94
CA ILE A 200 -3.64 9.93 14.70
C ILE A 200 -3.21 11.18 13.93
N PRO A 201 -1.93 11.34 13.54
CA PRO A 201 -1.47 12.58 12.90
C PRO A 201 -2.23 12.93 11.62
N CYS A 202 -2.41 11.97 10.74
CA CYS A 202 -3.17 12.12 9.51
C CYS A 202 -3.75 10.78 9.05
N MET A 203 -4.94 10.81 8.47
CA MET A 203 -5.57 9.64 7.90
C MET A 203 -6.28 9.98 6.59
N VAL A 204 -6.18 9.08 5.63
CA VAL A 204 -6.89 9.16 4.34
C VAL A 204 -7.71 7.90 4.18
N VAL A 205 -8.99 8.05 3.85
CA VAL A 205 -9.91 6.93 3.61
C VAL A 205 -10.39 6.96 2.18
N THR A 206 -10.04 5.92 1.43
CA THR A 206 -10.52 5.73 0.06
C THR A 206 -11.97 5.22 0.05
N MET A 207 -12.77 5.75 -0.86
CA MET A 207 -14.21 5.49 -1.01
C MET A 207 -14.53 4.96 -2.41
N GLY A 208 -13.62 4.19 -3.01
CA GLY A 208 -13.76 3.64 -4.35
C GLY A 208 -14.11 4.71 -5.39
N GLY A 209 -15.16 4.50 -6.16
CA GLY A 209 -15.59 5.43 -7.22
C GLY A 209 -16.06 6.80 -6.74
N ALA A 210 -16.26 7.01 -5.43
CA ALA A 210 -16.54 8.35 -4.89
C ALA A 210 -15.27 9.19 -4.78
N GLY A 211 -14.11 8.60 -4.44
CA GLY A 211 -12.85 9.32 -4.25
C GLY A 211 -12.19 9.00 -2.91
N ALA A 212 -11.67 10.01 -2.21
CA ALA A 212 -11.04 9.84 -0.91
C ALA A 212 -11.33 11.04 0.00
N VAL A 213 -11.54 10.77 1.27
CA VAL A 213 -11.61 11.79 2.31
C VAL A 213 -10.33 11.76 3.14
N TYR A 214 -9.92 12.90 3.66
CA TYR A 214 -8.74 13.00 4.52
C TYR A 214 -9.03 13.87 5.73
N ALA A 215 -8.32 13.63 6.81
CA ALA A 215 -8.29 14.47 8.00
C ALA A 215 -6.94 14.37 8.70
N SER A 216 -6.53 15.45 9.35
CA SER A 216 -5.32 15.53 10.17
C SER A 216 -5.62 16.07 11.58
N ALA A 217 -4.73 15.78 12.52
CA ALA A 217 -4.90 16.15 13.92
C ALA A 217 -4.85 17.68 14.15
N ASP A 218 -4.29 18.45 13.23
CA ASP A 218 -4.27 19.92 13.26
C ASP A 218 -5.57 20.56 12.74
N GLY A 219 -6.55 19.74 12.35
CA GLY A 219 -7.89 20.17 11.96
C GLY A 219 -8.11 20.34 10.46
N GLU A 220 -7.11 20.08 9.62
CA GLU A 220 -7.33 20.04 8.17
C GLU A 220 -8.19 18.82 7.83
N SER A 221 -9.23 19.00 7.00
CA SER A 221 -10.01 17.90 6.46
C SER A 221 -10.62 18.27 5.12
N GLY A 222 -10.84 17.27 4.27
CA GLY A 222 -11.40 17.51 2.95
C GLY A 222 -11.70 16.22 2.19
N PHE A 223 -12.07 16.42 0.92
CA PHE A 223 -12.47 15.37 0.01
C PHE A 223 -11.86 15.61 -1.37
N VAL A 224 -11.34 14.56 -1.98
CA VAL A 224 -10.84 14.54 -3.36
C VAL A 224 -11.68 13.55 -4.16
N PRO A 225 -12.40 13.99 -5.21
CA PRO A 225 -13.24 13.11 -6.01
C PRO A 225 -12.40 12.16 -6.86
N ALA A 226 -12.92 10.94 -7.11
CA ALA A 226 -12.29 10.01 -8.03
C ALA A 226 -12.28 10.55 -9.47
N LYS A 227 -11.26 10.19 -10.23
CA LYS A 227 -11.23 10.46 -11.67
C LYS A 227 -12.22 9.56 -12.39
N LYS A 228 -13.04 10.15 -13.27
CA LYS A 228 -14.01 9.39 -14.07
C LYS A 228 -13.28 8.72 -15.24
N VAL A 229 -13.17 7.43 -15.22
CA VAL A 229 -12.50 6.62 -16.25
C VAL A 229 -13.31 5.36 -16.55
N HIS A 230 -12.95 4.66 -17.63
CA HIS A 230 -13.49 3.33 -17.90
C HIS A 230 -12.75 2.29 -17.06
N VAL A 231 -13.47 1.61 -16.18
CA VAL A 231 -12.90 0.62 -15.26
C VAL A 231 -12.83 -0.74 -15.96
N ILE A 232 -11.63 -1.35 -15.95
CA ILE A 232 -11.36 -2.71 -16.45
C ILE A 232 -11.16 -3.65 -15.26
N ASP A 233 -10.25 -3.30 -14.33
CA ASP A 233 -9.96 -4.06 -13.11
C ASP A 233 -9.63 -3.07 -11.99
N THR A 234 -10.05 -3.35 -10.76
CA THR A 234 -9.79 -2.47 -9.61
C THR A 234 -8.60 -2.93 -8.76
N THR A 235 -7.99 -4.06 -9.11
CA THR A 235 -6.83 -4.61 -8.38
C THR A 235 -5.65 -3.65 -8.44
N GLY A 236 -5.03 -3.39 -7.30
CA GLY A 236 -3.89 -2.48 -7.18
C GLY A 236 -4.23 -0.98 -7.11
N ALA A 237 -5.52 -0.60 -7.29
CA ALA A 237 -5.92 0.81 -7.22
C ALA A 237 -5.61 1.47 -5.86
N GLY A 238 -5.82 0.73 -4.77
CA GLY A 238 -5.50 1.20 -3.41
C GLY A 238 -4.00 1.39 -3.20
N ASP A 239 -3.19 0.48 -3.72
CA ASP A 239 -1.73 0.51 -3.64
C ASP A 239 -1.18 1.72 -4.40
N ALA A 240 -1.66 1.93 -5.64
CA ALA A 240 -1.29 3.07 -6.46
C ALA A 240 -1.77 4.41 -5.86
N PHE A 241 -2.97 4.43 -5.27
CA PHE A 241 -3.44 5.61 -4.53
C PHE A 241 -2.50 5.93 -3.36
N PHE A 242 -2.17 4.94 -2.54
CA PHE A 242 -1.23 5.11 -1.44
C PHE A 242 0.14 5.58 -1.93
N ALA A 243 0.69 4.96 -2.98
CA ALA A 243 1.97 5.36 -3.57
C ALA A 243 1.96 6.85 -3.95
N GLY A 244 0.89 7.31 -4.60
CA GLY A 244 0.75 8.72 -4.98
C GLY A 244 0.66 9.67 -3.78
N VAL A 245 -0.06 9.29 -2.72
CA VAL A 245 -0.12 10.06 -1.46
C VAL A 245 1.27 10.13 -0.81
N ALA A 246 1.96 9.00 -0.68
CA ALA A 246 3.30 8.93 -0.10
C ALA A 246 4.31 9.76 -0.91
N ILE A 247 4.28 9.69 -2.24
CA ILE A 247 5.12 10.51 -3.12
C ILE A 247 4.85 11.99 -2.89
N GLY A 248 3.58 12.41 -2.94
CA GLY A 248 3.22 13.82 -2.76
C GLY A 248 3.70 14.38 -1.42
N LEU A 249 3.42 13.69 -0.32
CA LEU A 249 3.84 14.10 1.02
C LEU A 249 5.35 14.08 1.21
N THR A 250 6.07 13.14 0.57
CA THR A 250 7.54 13.07 0.60
C THR A 250 8.16 14.33 -0.01
N TYR A 251 7.62 14.79 -1.13
CA TYR A 251 8.15 15.94 -1.86
C TYR A 251 7.41 17.26 -1.56
N GLY A 252 6.78 17.34 -0.38
CA GLY A 252 6.28 18.59 0.19
C GLY A 252 4.99 19.12 -0.41
N LYS A 253 4.21 18.27 -1.09
CA LYS A 253 2.86 18.62 -1.52
C LYS A 253 1.92 18.71 -0.33
N SER A 254 0.86 19.51 -0.47
CA SER A 254 -0.24 19.53 0.50
C SER A 254 -0.95 18.18 0.53
N LEU A 255 -1.70 17.91 1.59
CA LEU A 255 -2.47 16.67 1.71
C LEU A 255 -3.50 16.50 0.57
N PRO A 256 -4.31 17.54 0.22
CA PRO A 256 -5.19 17.44 -0.96
C PRO A 256 -4.45 17.19 -2.27
N ASP A 257 -3.32 17.88 -2.52
CA ASP A 257 -2.54 17.66 -3.73
C ASP A 257 -1.95 16.24 -3.79
N SER A 258 -1.53 15.71 -2.64
CA SER A 258 -1.03 14.33 -2.53
C SER A 258 -2.13 13.31 -2.81
N CYS A 259 -3.36 13.54 -2.32
CA CYS A 259 -4.53 12.73 -2.65
C CYS A 259 -4.91 12.83 -4.15
N GLU A 260 -4.72 13.99 -4.78
CA GLU A 260 -4.92 14.15 -6.24
C GLU A 260 -3.90 13.32 -7.04
N ILE A 261 -2.63 13.27 -6.61
CA ILE A 261 -1.62 12.38 -7.21
C ILE A 261 -2.07 10.93 -7.05
N GLY A 262 -2.46 10.52 -5.84
CA GLY A 262 -2.99 9.18 -5.56
C GLY A 262 -4.19 8.83 -6.44
N SER A 263 -5.17 9.74 -6.56
CA SER A 263 -6.34 9.57 -7.42
C SER A 263 -5.97 9.40 -8.90
N ARG A 264 -4.93 10.09 -9.38
CA ARG A 264 -4.45 9.97 -10.77
C ARG A 264 -3.75 8.63 -11.01
N LEU A 265 -2.88 8.17 -10.08
CA LEU A 265 -2.24 6.87 -10.20
C LEU A 265 -3.26 5.73 -10.14
N ALA A 266 -4.17 5.74 -9.17
CA ALA A 266 -5.24 4.76 -9.05
C ALA A 266 -6.11 4.68 -10.31
N ALA A 267 -6.50 5.84 -10.87
CA ALA A 267 -7.28 5.92 -12.10
C ALA A 267 -6.54 5.30 -13.30
N SER A 268 -5.22 5.41 -13.35
CA SER A 268 -4.42 4.82 -14.44
C SER A 268 -4.34 3.29 -14.34
N VAL A 269 -4.27 2.74 -13.11
CA VAL A 269 -4.28 1.30 -12.87
C VAL A 269 -5.60 0.67 -13.30
N ILE A 270 -6.73 1.22 -12.85
CA ILE A 270 -8.05 0.61 -13.11
C ILE A 270 -8.48 0.64 -14.59
N CYS A 271 -7.75 1.34 -15.44
CA CYS A 271 -7.95 1.34 -16.91
C CYS A 271 -7.22 0.19 -17.62
N THR A 272 -6.51 -0.66 -16.92
CA THR A 272 -5.70 -1.75 -17.47
C THR A 272 -5.97 -3.07 -16.74
N LEU A 273 -5.32 -4.14 -17.18
CA LEU A 273 -5.27 -5.42 -16.45
C LEU A 273 -4.04 -5.53 -15.54
N ASP A 274 -3.16 -4.52 -15.56
CA ASP A 274 -2.00 -4.46 -14.68
C ASP A 274 -2.42 -3.96 -13.29
N ASN A 275 -1.77 -4.46 -12.25
CA ASN A 275 -2.03 -4.07 -10.86
C ASN A 275 -1.11 -2.96 -10.33
N VAL A 276 -0.41 -2.28 -11.24
CA VAL A 276 0.46 -1.13 -10.98
C VAL A 276 0.27 -0.06 -12.04
N CYS A 277 0.60 1.18 -11.73
CA CYS A 277 0.43 2.30 -12.65
C CYS A 277 1.43 2.22 -13.83
N PRO A 278 1.08 2.77 -15.00
CA PRO A 278 2.03 2.96 -16.08
C PRO A 278 3.09 4.00 -15.68
N ARG A 279 4.12 4.12 -16.52
CA ARG A 279 5.20 5.08 -16.29
C ARG A 279 4.72 6.54 -16.36
N PHE A 280 5.10 7.33 -15.36
CA PHE A 280 4.94 8.77 -15.27
C PHE A 280 6.28 9.44 -15.03
N LEU A 281 6.36 10.73 -15.35
CA LEU A 281 7.49 11.56 -14.98
C LEU A 281 7.14 12.41 -13.74
N PRO A 282 8.05 12.64 -12.80
CA PRO A 282 7.81 13.46 -11.61
C PRO A 282 7.24 14.85 -11.94
N LYS A 283 7.72 15.47 -13.01
CA LYS A 283 7.24 16.77 -13.48
C LYS A 283 5.75 16.82 -13.85
N GLU A 284 5.15 15.68 -14.17
CA GLU A 284 3.71 15.61 -14.48
C GLU A 284 2.84 15.85 -13.25
N PHE A 285 3.44 15.67 -12.06
CA PHE A 285 2.85 15.95 -10.77
C PHE A 285 3.40 17.24 -10.14
N GLY A 286 4.20 18.01 -10.89
CA GLY A 286 4.86 19.21 -10.39
C GLY A 286 5.85 18.91 -9.24
N LEU A 287 6.47 17.73 -9.26
CA LEU A 287 7.47 17.32 -8.28
C LEU A 287 8.85 17.81 -8.77
N ASP A 288 9.57 18.49 -7.89
CA ASP A 288 10.97 18.85 -8.08
C ASP A 288 11.84 17.80 -7.39
N VAL A 289 12.13 16.75 -8.13
CA VAL A 289 12.93 15.61 -7.64
C VAL A 289 14.30 15.67 -8.27
N PRO A 290 15.38 15.61 -7.50
CA PRO A 290 16.72 15.50 -8.05
C PRO A 290 16.83 14.23 -8.91
N VAL A 291 17.31 14.39 -10.13
CA VAL A 291 17.61 13.25 -11.01
C VAL A 291 18.72 12.44 -10.34
N ARG A 292 18.39 11.25 -9.89
CA ARG A 292 19.35 10.25 -9.39
C ARG A 292 19.63 9.28 -10.53
N ASP A 293 20.89 9.19 -10.96
CA ASP A 293 21.34 8.26 -11.99
C ASP A 293 21.17 6.80 -11.57
#